data_f1038883ce627dc414496ee42ad55d9e
#
_entry.id   f1038883ce627dc414496ee42ad55d9e
#
_cell.length_a   1.000
_cell.length_b   1.000
_cell.length_c   1.000
_cell.angle_alpha   90.00
_cell.angle_beta   90.00
_cell.angle_gamma   90.00
#
_symmetry.space_group_name_H-M   'P 1'
#
loop_
_entity.id
_entity.type
_entity.pdbx_description
1 polymer ?
#
loop_
_entity_poly.entity_id
_entity_poly.type
_entity_poly.pdbx_seq_one_letter_code
_entity_poly.pdbx_strand_id
1 'polypeptide(L)'
;MLAISAMAQPSMPTFRFGETNKGFDHLMSHNSHILAEKDGEILVATYENRSFLGSFFPCGLQVVAADTNMKVLRQVSLPETKMSQIVFANYVDGKVYLLYRGVIVADYYRAVIDPQSMTLERCEKVFDNIPGKNLKTYNWSAQSDNGLFYAVADVFVNSVSNEMVHRQLLLDEKLELLWEKHFEADMMSNLHVSDDGLVYLFGSRYDKASHETIVSMHVLDVDDEKSVERSVKVGEVYRLTLLNIVGSGGSPSVQYAVAAGYIRTPKSPKNKDCFDQMVGIALNLRTGDVKASTERFTSDELNVFGNKSTKKENEVGMVDALTMANSAETGYGGVLLLQRIWKVTTSSTSSPDVNEYFTMGSLALAVDTTGTILWHKPFRTVNSERTFQAADIPCYGDAPMLAEGDNVYVMLPEPAKPSATYDIASSESRIALGIRAHSYVIYGIDRQGTLAKQIPIPKDKGSLMDNFVRQAPGKYIGIYSYHKESNLVHVNF
;
A
#
# COMPACT_ATOMS: atom_id res chain seq x y z
N MET A 1 -24.81 6.54 40.34
CA MET A 1 -24.97 5.58 39.24
C MET A 1 -24.18 6.08 38.04
N LEU A 2 -22.99 5.55 37.81
CA LEU A 2 -22.25 5.80 36.57
C LEU A 2 -22.93 4.95 35.49
N ALA A 3 -23.57 5.60 34.54
CA ALA A 3 -24.05 4.92 33.35
C ALA A 3 -22.79 4.51 32.55
N ILE A 4 -22.44 3.24 32.61
CA ILE A 4 -21.52 2.62 31.65
C ILE A 4 -22.30 2.63 30.33
N SER A 5 -22.04 3.64 29.48
CA SER A 5 -22.49 3.57 28.11
C SER A 5 -21.76 2.35 27.49
N ALA A 6 -22.50 1.30 27.20
CA ALA A 6 -21.99 0.21 26.38
C ALA A 6 -21.52 0.85 25.09
N MET A 7 -20.19 0.90 24.88
CA MET A 7 -19.64 1.34 23.60
C MET A 7 -20.16 0.37 22.55
N ALA A 8 -20.91 0.89 21.59
CA ALA A 8 -21.40 0.09 20.48
C ALA A 8 -20.18 -0.40 19.69
N GLN A 9 -20.11 -1.70 19.41
CA GLN A 9 -19.09 -2.24 18.52
C GLN A 9 -19.22 -1.60 17.14
N PRO A 10 -18.08 -1.40 16.41
CA PRO A 10 -18.16 -0.91 15.04
C PRO A 10 -19.10 -1.77 14.20
N SER A 11 -19.95 -1.13 13.40
CA SER A 11 -20.82 -1.83 12.46
C SER A 11 -19.96 -2.56 11.46
N MET A 12 -20.21 -3.86 11.22
CA MET A 12 -19.45 -4.64 10.27
C MET A 12 -20.06 -4.54 8.87
N PRO A 13 -19.24 -4.44 7.82
CA PRO A 13 -19.72 -4.37 6.46
C PRO A 13 -20.38 -5.66 6.00
N THR A 14 -21.28 -5.57 5.04
CA THR A 14 -21.85 -6.72 4.35
C THR A 14 -21.10 -7.02 3.07
N PHE A 15 -20.83 -8.30 2.81
CA PHE A 15 -20.13 -8.79 1.63
C PHE A 15 -21.10 -9.54 0.73
N ARG A 16 -21.14 -9.15 -0.54
CA ARG A 16 -21.87 -9.88 -1.58
C ARG A 16 -20.88 -10.35 -2.62
N PHE A 17 -20.71 -11.67 -2.72
CA PHE A 17 -19.87 -12.32 -3.72
C PHE A 17 -20.71 -12.61 -4.97
N GLY A 18 -20.15 -12.30 -6.14
CA GLY A 18 -20.68 -12.74 -7.42
C GLY A 18 -20.48 -14.24 -7.66
N GLU A 19 -20.94 -14.74 -8.79
CA GLU A 19 -20.70 -16.11 -9.19
C GLU A 19 -19.22 -16.34 -9.55
N THR A 20 -18.73 -17.54 -9.26
CA THR A 20 -17.34 -17.94 -9.51
C THR A 20 -17.12 -18.17 -11.00
N ASN A 21 -16.09 -17.57 -11.58
CA ASN A 21 -15.70 -17.77 -12.96
C ASN A 21 -14.25 -18.29 -13.07
N LYS A 22 -14.04 -19.27 -13.96
CA LYS A 22 -12.73 -19.85 -14.27
C LYS A 22 -11.98 -19.10 -15.38
N GLY A 23 -12.62 -18.15 -16.04
CA GLY A 23 -12.07 -17.44 -17.20
C GLY A 23 -11.17 -16.27 -16.85
N PHE A 24 -11.28 -15.72 -15.64
CA PHE A 24 -10.44 -14.64 -15.16
C PHE A 24 -9.37 -15.24 -14.24
N ASP A 25 -8.17 -15.42 -14.73
CA ASP A 25 -7.09 -16.05 -13.97
C ASP A 25 -6.76 -15.22 -12.73
N HIS A 26 -6.61 -15.87 -11.56
CA HIS A 26 -6.31 -15.22 -10.28
C HIS A 26 -5.08 -14.34 -10.33
N LEU A 27 -4.20 -14.53 -11.28
CA LEU A 27 -2.98 -13.74 -11.46
C LEU A 27 -3.20 -12.45 -12.23
N MET A 28 -4.23 -12.39 -13.07
CA MET A 28 -4.68 -11.12 -13.63
C MET A 28 -5.24 -10.21 -12.52
N SER A 29 -5.75 -10.79 -11.46
CA SER A 29 -6.45 -10.08 -10.41
C SER A 29 -5.52 -9.37 -9.43
N HIS A 30 -4.32 -9.88 -9.12
CA HIS A 30 -3.38 -9.26 -8.17
C HIS A 30 -2.86 -7.87 -8.57
N ASN A 31 -2.91 -7.54 -9.86
CA ASN A 31 -2.46 -6.25 -10.38
C ASN A 31 -3.53 -5.61 -11.27
N SER A 32 -4.80 -5.90 -10.99
CA SER A 32 -5.92 -5.38 -11.75
C SER A 32 -6.46 -4.12 -11.12
N HIS A 33 -6.77 -3.13 -11.94
CA HIS A 33 -7.43 -1.90 -11.54
C HIS A 33 -8.88 -1.94 -12.05
N ILE A 34 -9.85 -2.01 -11.15
CA ILE A 34 -11.27 -1.87 -11.52
C ILE A 34 -11.49 -0.40 -11.85
N LEU A 35 -11.98 -0.13 -13.05
CA LEU A 35 -12.16 1.23 -13.55
C LEU A 35 -13.61 1.71 -13.39
N ALA A 36 -14.55 0.85 -13.69
CA ALA A 36 -15.98 1.14 -13.61
C ALA A 36 -16.82 -0.14 -13.56
N GLU A 37 -17.99 -0.03 -12.95
CA GLU A 37 -19.10 -0.95 -13.11
C GLU A 37 -20.27 -0.19 -13.71
N LYS A 38 -20.74 -0.59 -14.90
CA LYS A 38 -21.82 0.07 -15.62
C LYS A 38 -22.61 -0.94 -16.44
N ASP A 39 -23.94 -0.87 -16.34
CA ASP A 39 -24.87 -1.66 -17.16
C ASP A 39 -24.61 -3.19 -17.09
N GLY A 40 -24.13 -3.68 -15.93
CA GLY A 40 -23.79 -5.09 -15.73
C GLY A 40 -22.44 -5.52 -16.33
N GLU A 41 -21.66 -4.58 -16.81
CA GLU A 41 -20.27 -4.80 -17.24
C GLU A 41 -19.28 -4.13 -16.28
N ILE A 42 -18.14 -4.75 -16.13
CA ILE A 42 -17.02 -4.26 -15.32
C ILE A 42 -15.84 -4.02 -16.24
N LEU A 43 -15.29 -2.82 -16.20
CA LEU A 43 -14.06 -2.49 -16.89
C LEU A 43 -12.87 -2.67 -15.96
N VAL A 44 -11.85 -3.36 -16.43
CA VAL A 44 -10.65 -3.68 -15.66
C VAL A 44 -9.41 -3.43 -16.51
N ALA A 45 -8.46 -2.64 -16.00
CA ALA A 45 -7.11 -2.59 -16.56
C ALA A 45 -6.25 -3.62 -15.83
N THR A 46 -5.55 -4.47 -16.57
CA THR A 46 -4.81 -5.60 -16.03
C THR A 46 -3.64 -6.01 -16.92
N TYR A 47 -2.96 -7.08 -16.55
CA TYR A 47 -1.82 -7.63 -17.27
C TYR A 47 -2.21 -8.86 -18.08
N GLU A 48 -1.62 -8.99 -19.26
CA GLU A 48 -1.64 -10.26 -19.98
C GLU A 48 -0.77 -11.26 -19.23
N ASN A 49 -1.33 -12.42 -18.92
CA ASN A 49 -0.59 -13.51 -18.29
C ASN A 49 -0.13 -14.53 -19.32
N ARG A 50 1.18 -14.76 -19.36
CA ARG A 50 1.73 -15.97 -19.95
C ARG A 50 2.39 -16.79 -18.85
N SER A 51 1.78 -17.94 -18.56
CA SER A 51 2.40 -18.94 -17.70
C SER A 51 3.57 -19.59 -18.44
N PHE A 52 4.78 -19.41 -17.93
CA PHE A 52 5.95 -20.16 -18.37
C PHE A 52 6.52 -20.90 -17.15
N LEU A 53 6.44 -22.23 -17.18
CA LEU A 53 6.94 -23.10 -16.11
C LEU A 53 6.40 -22.78 -14.70
N GLY A 54 5.15 -22.34 -14.59
CA GLY A 54 4.56 -21.99 -13.30
C GLY A 54 5.00 -20.63 -12.73
N SER A 55 5.65 -19.83 -13.54
CA SER A 55 6.11 -18.48 -13.20
C SER A 55 5.33 -17.47 -14.01
N PHE A 56 4.99 -16.37 -13.38
CA PHE A 56 4.20 -15.31 -13.98
C PHE A 56 5.11 -14.16 -14.36
N PHE A 57 5.09 -13.84 -15.65
CA PHE A 57 5.70 -12.63 -16.17
C PHE A 57 4.58 -11.75 -16.72
N PRO A 58 4.49 -10.46 -16.34
CA PRO A 58 3.63 -9.52 -17.03
C PRO A 58 4.11 -9.44 -18.48
N CYS A 59 3.30 -9.95 -19.40
CA CYS A 59 3.68 -10.04 -20.82
C CYS A 59 3.20 -8.83 -21.62
N GLY A 60 2.33 -8.02 -21.06
CA GLY A 60 1.73 -6.85 -21.67
C GLY A 60 0.62 -6.29 -20.80
N LEU A 61 0.09 -5.14 -21.18
CA LEU A 61 -1.07 -4.53 -20.54
C LEU A 61 -2.30 -4.74 -21.41
N GLN A 62 -3.46 -4.89 -20.77
CA GLN A 62 -4.75 -5.01 -21.45
C GLN A 62 -5.85 -4.30 -20.67
N VAL A 63 -6.90 -3.92 -21.38
CA VAL A 63 -8.18 -3.53 -20.82
C VAL A 63 -9.20 -4.59 -21.17
N VAL A 64 -9.97 -5.00 -20.19
CA VAL A 64 -10.95 -6.08 -20.28
C VAL A 64 -12.32 -5.53 -19.87
N ALA A 65 -13.35 -5.82 -20.64
CA ALA A 65 -14.73 -5.76 -20.18
C ALA A 65 -15.19 -7.16 -19.82
N ALA A 66 -15.68 -7.33 -18.61
CA ALA A 66 -16.22 -8.58 -18.10
C ALA A 66 -17.66 -8.37 -17.62
N ASP A 67 -18.45 -9.44 -17.56
CA ASP A 67 -19.75 -9.40 -16.89
C ASP A 67 -19.59 -9.45 -15.35
N THR A 68 -20.68 -9.33 -14.62
CA THR A 68 -20.70 -9.39 -13.15
C THR A 68 -20.24 -10.73 -12.59
N ASN A 69 -20.11 -11.76 -13.43
CA ASN A 69 -19.56 -13.06 -13.11
C ASN A 69 -18.08 -13.16 -13.51
N MET A 70 -17.43 -12.04 -13.84
CA MET A 70 -16.03 -11.97 -14.27
C MET A 70 -15.72 -12.75 -15.56
N LYS A 71 -16.74 -13.03 -16.39
CA LYS A 71 -16.54 -13.62 -17.72
C LYS A 71 -16.12 -12.51 -18.68
N VAL A 72 -14.96 -12.67 -19.30
CA VAL A 72 -14.45 -11.73 -20.29
C VAL A 72 -15.42 -11.68 -21.50
N LEU A 73 -15.92 -10.51 -21.77
CA LEU A 73 -16.80 -10.21 -22.91
C LEU A 73 -15.99 -9.66 -24.08
N ARG A 74 -15.11 -8.72 -23.80
CA ARG A 74 -14.25 -8.03 -24.77
C ARG A 74 -12.93 -7.65 -24.13
N GLN A 75 -11.88 -7.55 -24.93
CA GLN A 75 -10.57 -7.09 -24.46
C GLN A 75 -9.77 -6.41 -25.56
N VAL A 76 -8.85 -5.55 -25.16
CA VAL A 76 -7.84 -4.95 -26.03
C VAL A 76 -6.49 -5.01 -25.32
N SER A 77 -5.47 -5.50 -26.05
CA SER A 77 -4.09 -5.51 -25.59
C SER A 77 -3.36 -4.27 -26.08
N LEU A 78 -2.53 -3.68 -25.22
CA LEU A 78 -1.68 -2.55 -25.60
C LEU A 78 -0.39 -3.08 -26.26
N PRO A 79 0.01 -2.49 -27.40
CA PRO A 79 1.23 -2.91 -28.08
C PRO A 79 2.48 -2.56 -27.25
N GLU A 80 3.52 -3.38 -27.40
CA GLU A 80 4.88 -3.13 -26.84
C GLU A 80 4.98 -2.89 -25.34
N THR A 81 4.00 -3.34 -24.56
CA THR A 81 3.95 -3.13 -23.11
C THR A 81 4.62 -4.24 -22.28
N LYS A 82 5.52 -5.02 -22.89
CA LYS A 82 6.30 -6.03 -22.19
C LYS A 82 7.11 -5.38 -21.06
N MET A 83 7.01 -5.94 -19.85
CA MET A 83 7.70 -5.41 -18.68
C MET A 83 7.29 -3.97 -18.33
N SER A 84 6.02 -3.63 -18.51
CA SER A 84 5.44 -2.35 -18.11
C SER A 84 4.61 -2.48 -16.84
N GLN A 85 4.49 -1.40 -16.10
CA GLN A 85 3.70 -1.29 -14.88
C GLN A 85 2.62 -0.22 -15.05
N ILE A 86 1.37 -0.55 -14.71
CA ILE A 86 0.30 0.44 -14.62
C ILE A 86 0.63 1.36 -13.43
N VAL A 87 0.63 2.66 -13.68
CA VAL A 87 0.80 3.69 -12.65
C VAL A 87 -0.58 4.20 -12.23
N PHE A 88 -1.40 4.56 -13.22
CA PHE A 88 -2.79 4.96 -13.03
C PHE A 88 -3.68 4.38 -14.12
N ALA A 89 -4.93 4.17 -13.76
CA ALA A 89 -5.97 3.79 -14.69
C ALA A 89 -7.28 4.49 -14.28
N ASN A 90 -7.95 5.13 -15.22
CA ASN A 90 -9.17 5.88 -14.96
C ASN A 90 -10.19 5.72 -16.09
N TYR A 91 -11.48 5.88 -15.75
CA TYR A 91 -12.58 5.86 -16.70
C TYR A 91 -13.37 7.17 -16.63
N VAL A 92 -13.23 8.02 -17.63
CA VAL A 92 -13.82 9.35 -17.68
C VAL A 92 -14.43 9.58 -19.08
N ASP A 93 -15.58 10.24 -19.15
CA ASP A 93 -16.26 10.61 -20.40
C ASP A 93 -16.44 9.43 -21.39
N GLY A 94 -16.63 8.21 -20.86
CA GLY A 94 -16.82 7.03 -21.71
C GLY A 94 -15.52 6.44 -22.27
N LYS A 95 -14.36 6.93 -21.87
CA LYS A 95 -13.03 6.44 -22.29
C LYS A 95 -12.23 5.92 -21.11
N VAL A 96 -11.34 4.98 -21.40
CA VAL A 96 -10.32 4.50 -20.46
C VAL A 96 -9.01 5.22 -20.75
N TYR A 97 -8.44 5.80 -19.70
CA TYR A 97 -7.13 6.44 -19.71
C TYR A 97 -6.18 5.62 -18.87
N LEU A 98 -5.02 5.27 -19.42
CA LEU A 98 -3.96 4.55 -18.72
C LEU A 98 -2.67 5.36 -18.74
N LEU A 99 -2.03 5.51 -17.59
CA LEU A 99 -0.64 5.88 -17.48
C LEU A 99 0.14 4.64 -17.08
N TYR A 100 1.12 4.26 -17.87
CA TYR A 100 1.97 3.13 -17.55
C TYR A 100 3.44 3.46 -17.79
N ARG A 101 4.30 2.73 -17.13
CA ARG A 101 5.74 2.92 -17.13
C ARG A 101 6.46 1.64 -17.54
N GLY A 102 7.49 1.76 -18.37
CA GLY A 102 8.42 0.67 -18.63
C GLY A 102 9.27 0.36 -17.39
N VAL A 103 9.35 -0.90 -16.99
CA VAL A 103 10.14 -1.30 -15.80
C VAL A 103 11.65 -1.14 -16.03
N ILE A 104 12.11 -1.35 -17.27
CA ILE A 104 13.54 -1.29 -17.61
C ILE A 104 13.97 0.13 -17.95
N VAL A 105 13.19 0.84 -18.76
CA VAL A 105 13.56 2.15 -19.31
C VAL A 105 12.99 3.29 -18.49
N ALA A 106 11.97 3.03 -17.67
CA ALA A 106 11.26 3.98 -16.84
C ALA A 106 10.61 5.17 -17.59
N ASP A 107 10.42 5.04 -18.91
CA ASP A 107 9.63 5.99 -19.69
C ASP A 107 8.14 5.83 -19.37
N TYR A 108 7.41 6.93 -19.41
CA TYR A 108 5.97 6.94 -19.19
C TYR A 108 5.21 7.06 -20.50
N TYR A 109 4.16 6.28 -20.62
CA TYR A 109 3.28 6.23 -21.75
C TYR A 109 1.84 6.44 -21.31
N ARG A 110 1.08 7.16 -22.11
CA ARG A 110 -0.35 7.35 -21.95
C ARG A 110 -1.11 6.64 -23.05
N ALA A 111 -2.13 5.87 -22.70
CA ALA A 111 -3.03 5.23 -23.66
C ALA A 111 -4.46 5.69 -23.45
N VAL A 112 -5.20 5.86 -24.53
CA VAL A 112 -6.63 6.17 -24.55
C VAL A 112 -7.36 5.06 -25.31
N ILE A 113 -8.36 4.47 -24.68
CA ILE A 113 -9.07 3.30 -25.17
C ILE A 113 -10.57 3.58 -25.16
N ASP A 114 -11.25 3.25 -26.26
CA ASP A 114 -12.70 3.16 -26.31
C ASP A 114 -13.14 1.79 -25.80
N PRO A 115 -13.78 1.68 -24.62
CA PRO A 115 -14.16 0.40 -24.06
C PRO A 115 -15.39 -0.24 -24.71
N GLN A 116 -16.15 0.51 -25.49
CA GLN A 116 -17.30 -0.05 -26.22
C GLN A 116 -16.83 -0.85 -27.44
N SER A 117 -15.94 -0.29 -28.23
CA SER A 117 -15.36 -0.96 -29.39
C SER A 117 -14.09 -1.75 -29.07
N MET A 118 -13.53 -1.63 -27.86
CA MET A 118 -12.21 -2.12 -27.47
C MET A 118 -11.12 -1.69 -28.45
N THR A 119 -11.14 -0.41 -28.82
CA THR A 119 -10.18 0.16 -29.75
C THR A 119 -9.20 1.07 -29.01
N LEU A 120 -7.90 0.83 -29.22
CA LEU A 120 -6.85 1.75 -28.80
C LEU A 120 -6.86 2.96 -29.74
N GLU A 121 -7.31 4.11 -29.22
CA GLU A 121 -7.41 5.35 -30.00
C GLU A 121 -6.08 6.10 -30.07
N ARG A 122 -5.33 6.08 -28.95
CA ARG A 122 -4.05 6.79 -28.82
C ARG A 122 -3.13 6.03 -27.88
N CYS A 123 -1.87 5.99 -28.25
CA CYS A 123 -0.80 5.53 -27.36
C CYS A 123 0.43 6.38 -27.65
N GLU A 124 0.90 7.09 -26.66
CA GLU A 124 2.01 8.03 -26.84
C GLU A 124 2.94 8.03 -25.62
N LYS A 125 4.20 8.29 -25.85
CA LYS A 125 5.17 8.57 -24.82
C LYS A 125 4.94 10.00 -24.31
N VAL A 126 4.73 10.14 -23.00
CA VAL A 126 4.40 11.44 -22.38
C VAL A 126 5.55 12.01 -21.58
N PHE A 127 6.37 11.15 -20.96
CA PHE A 127 7.52 11.59 -20.19
C PHE A 127 8.72 10.68 -20.45
N ASP A 128 9.87 11.32 -20.66
CA ASP A 128 11.15 10.63 -20.75
C ASP A 128 11.67 10.26 -19.35
N ASN A 129 12.33 9.13 -19.27
CA ASN A 129 13.21 8.88 -18.14
C ASN A 129 14.36 9.92 -18.17
N ILE A 130 14.74 10.43 -17.00
CA ILE A 130 15.93 11.30 -16.91
C ILE A 130 17.15 10.43 -17.23
N PRO A 131 17.86 10.70 -18.34
CA PRO A 131 18.99 9.87 -18.74
C PRO A 131 20.16 10.08 -17.78
N GLY A 132 20.73 9.01 -17.28
CA GLY A 132 21.95 9.05 -16.47
C GLY A 132 22.54 7.67 -16.25
N LYS A 133 23.87 7.58 -16.33
CA LYS A 133 24.59 6.37 -15.91
C LYS A 133 24.59 6.31 -14.39
N ASN A 134 24.34 5.12 -13.83
CA ASN A 134 24.34 4.85 -12.38
C ASN A 134 23.21 5.55 -11.58
N LEU A 135 22.09 5.89 -12.21
CA LEU A 135 20.92 6.38 -11.51
C LEU A 135 20.06 5.22 -10.98
N LYS A 136 19.70 5.30 -9.72
CA LYS A 136 18.59 4.51 -9.13
C LYS A 136 17.36 5.39 -9.14
N THR A 137 16.27 4.86 -9.62
CA THR A 137 14.98 5.57 -9.65
C THR A 137 14.05 4.96 -8.62
N TYR A 138 13.49 5.80 -7.78
CA TYR A 138 12.37 5.47 -6.91
C TYR A 138 11.17 6.26 -7.40
N ASN A 139 9.98 5.69 -7.30
CA ASN A 139 8.77 6.36 -7.71
C ASN A 139 7.64 6.14 -6.72
N TRP A 140 6.81 7.14 -6.57
CA TRP A 140 5.58 7.13 -5.82
C TRP A 140 4.47 7.68 -6.70
N SER A 141 3.26 7.24 -6.43
CA SER A 141 2.06 7.73 -7.12
C SER A 141 0.95 7.91 -6.10
N ALA A 142 0.13 8.94 -6.29
CA ALA A 142 -1.02 9.22 -5.46
C ALA A 142 -2.16 9.77 -6.32
N GLN A 143 -3.39 9.54 -5.86
CA GLN A 143 -4.62 10.03 -6.48
C GLN A 143 -5.40 10.81 -5.43
N SER A 144 -6.04 11.91 -5.82
CA SER A 144 -6.96 12.65 -4.95
C SER A 144 -8.23 11.83 -4.67
N ASP A 145 -8.89 12.09 -3.54
CA ASP A 145 -10.10 11.36 -3.13
C ASP A 145 -11.25 11.53 -4.11
N ASN A 146 -11.36 12.73 -4.72
CA ASN A 146 -12.37 13.02 -5.76
C ASN A 146 -12.01 12.44 -7.15
N GLY A 147 -10.80 11.87 -7.32
CA GLY A 147 -10.34 11.28 -8.57
C GLY A 147 -10.06 12.28 -9.71
N LEU A 148 -9.94 13.58 -9.41
CA LEU A 148 -9.68 14.61 -10.42
C LEU A 148 -8.20 14.88 -10.65
N PHE A 149 -7.34 14.55 -9.67
CA PHE A 149 -5.91 14.80 -9.73
C PHE A 149 -5.09 13.55 -9.45
N TYR A 150 -4.01 13.40 -10.22
CA TYR A 150 -3.08 12.28 -10.15
C TYR A 150 -1.64 12.80 -10.07
N ALA A 151 -0.90 12.39 -9.09
CA ALA A 151 0.47 12.85 -8.89
C ALA A 151 1.48 11.72 -9.00
N VAL A 152 2.62 11.98 -9.65
CA VAL A 152 3.76 11.07 -9.74
C VAL A 152 4.99 11.78 -9.23
N ALA A 153 5.71 11.15 -8.32
CA ALA A 153 7.01 11.61 -7.85
C ALA A 153 8.08 10.60 -8.26
N ASP A 154 9.06 11.04 -9.04
CA ASP A 154 10.26 10.30 -9.35
C ASP A 154 11.45 10.88 -8.58
N VAL A 155 12.23 10.02 -7.95
CA VAL A 155 13.48 10.41 -7.30
C VAL A 155 14.62 9.70 -7.98
N PHE A 156 15.54 10.46 -8.52
CA PHE A 156 16.75 9.99 -9.19
C PHE A 156 17.95 10.15 -8.25
N VAL A 157 18.53 9.05 -7.86
CA VAL A 157 19.68 9.03 -6.96
C VAL A 157 20.92 8.62 -7.75
N ASN A 158 21.90 9.50 -7.80
CA ASN A 158 23.21 9.16 -8.35
C ASN A 158 23.96 8.26 -7.36
N SER A 159 24.19 7.00 -7.73
CA SER A 159 24.82 6.02 -6.84
C SER A 159 26.31 6.30 -6.54
N VAL A 160 26.93 7.28 -7.21
CA VAL A 160 28.32 7.68 -7.01
C VAL A 160 28.44 8.92 -6.14
N SER A 161 27.65 9.98 -6.47
CA SER A 161 27.68 11.25 -5.72
C SER A 161 26.66 11.31 -4.58
N ASN A 162 25.65 10.41 -4.56
CA ASN A 162 24.47 10.45 -3.69
C ASN A 162 23.60 11.71 -3.87
N GLU A 163 23.80 12.44 -4.95
CA GLU A 163 22.90 13.56 -5.28
C GLU A 163 21.52 13.02 -5.65
N MET A 164 20.49 13.73 -5.20
CA MET A 164 19.10 13.38 -5.47
C MET A 164 18.42 14.52 -6.24
N VAL A 165 17.73 14.16 -7.30
CA VAL A 165 16.87 15.07 -8.05
C VAL A 165 15.46 14.51 -8.01
N HIS A 166 14.53 15.35 -7.62
CA HIS A 166 13.11 15.02 -7.58
C HIS A 166 12.43 15.61 -8.81
N ARG A 167 11.64 14.78 -9.50
CA ARG A 167 10.69 15.21 -10.52
C ARG A 167 9.29 14.95 -10.02
N GLN A 168 8.47 15.99 -10.01
CA GLN A 168 7.08 15.90 -9.62
C GLN A 168 6.20 16.24 -10.81
N LEU A 169 5.20 15.38 -11.08
CA LEU A 169 4.18 15.55 -12.10
C LEU A 169 2.81 15.63 -11.43
N LEU A 170 1.98 16.55 -11.88
CA LEU A 170 0.55 16.56 -11.61
C LEU A 170 -0.22 16.42 -12.91
N LEU A 171 -1.21 15.55 -12.90
CA LEU A 171 -2.04 15.18 -14.05
C LEU A 171 -3.52 15.38 -13.68
N ASP A 172 -4.35 15.63 -14.66
CA ASP A 172 -5.81 15.68 -14.54
C ASP A 172 -6.45 14.27 -14.57
N GLU A 173 -7.79 14.22 -14.53
CA GLU A 173 -8.57 12.98 -14.59
C GLU A 173 -8.42 12.20 -15.91
N LYS A 174 -7.93 12.85 -16.98
CA LYS A 174 -7.61 12.25 -18.29
C LYS A 174 -6.13 11.87 -18.41
N LEU A 175 -5.40 12.00 -17.30
CA LEU A 175 -3.97 11.75 -17.20
C LEU A 175 -3.16 12.65 -18.17
N GLU A 176 -3.64 13.88 -18.39
CA GLU A 176 -2.92 14.93 -19.11
C GLU A 176 -2.10 15.75 -18.11
N LEU A 177 -0.90 16.17 -18.53
CA LEU A 177 0.01 16.91 -17.67
C LEU A 177 -0.55 18.31 -17.39
N LEU A 178 -0.75 18.63 -16.11
CA LEU A 178 -1.07 19.98 -15.65
C LEU A 178 0.20 20.78 -15.40
N TRP A 179 1.16 20.20 -14.68
CA TRP A 179 2.49 20.80 -14.47
C TRP A 179 3.56 19.75 -14.13
N GLU A 180 4.82 20.14 -14.36
CA GLU A 180 6.03 19.40 -14.00
C GLU A 180 6.96 20.32 -13.24
N LYS A 181 7.52 19.84 -12.11
CA LYS A 181 8.53 20.56 -11.31
C LYS A 181 9.71 19.66 -11.03
N HIS A 182 10.90 20.28 -11.00
CA HIS A 182 12.15 19.67 -10.58
C HIS A 182 12.71 20.42 -9.42
N PHE A 183 13.14 19.74 -8.37
CA PHE A 183 13.74 20.35 -7.19
C PHE A 183 14.74 19.40 -6.53
N GLU A 184 15.61 19.99 -5.72
CA GLU A 184 16.53 19.26 -4.86
C GLU A 184 15.93 19.18 -3.47
N ALA A 185 15.82 17.97 -2.92
CA ALA A 185 15.35 17.73 -1.58
C ALA A 185 16.01 16.49 -1.00
N ASP A 186 15.99 16.39 0.32
CA ASP A 186 16.31 15.16 1.01
C ASP A 186 15.32 14.03 0.64
N MET A 187 15.65 12.81 0.99
CA MET A 187 14.86 11.63 0.62
C MET A 187 13.40 11.78 1.05
N MET A 188 12.49 11.85 0.08
CA MET A 188 11.05 11.82 0.28
C MET A 188 10.57 10.37 0.29
N SER A 189 9.61 10.06 1.16
CA SER A 189 9.11 8.71 1.35
C SER A 189 7.63 8.53 1.02
N ASN A 190 6.88 9.64 0.91
CA ASN A 190 5.45 9.61 0.65
C ASN A 190 5.00 10.79 -0.21
N LEU A 191 3.95 10.52 -0.96
CA LEU A 191 3.25 11.44 -1.82
C LEU A 191 1.77 11.43 -1.47
N HIS A 192 1.16 12.59 -1.38
CA HIS A 192 -0.29 12.77 -1.26
C HIS A 192 -0.72 13.89 -2.21
N VAL A 193 -1.94 13.82 -2.72
CA VAL A 193 -2.53 14.88 -3.55
C VAL A 193 -3.94 15.18 -3.04
N SER A 194 -4.23 16.44 -2.81
CA SER A 194 -5.53 16.88 -2.31
C SER A 194 -6.55 17.06 -3.44
N ASP A 195 -7.81 17.22 -3.05
CA ASP A 195 -8.95 17.42 -3.96
C ASP A 195 -8.92 18.76 -4.71
N ASP A 196 -8.08 19.70 -4.29
CA ASP A 196 -7.82 20.99 -4.96
C ASP A 196 -6.50 20.99 -5.77
N GLY A 197 -5.85 19.85 -5.91
CA GLY A 197 -4.67 19.68 -6.74
C GLY A 197 -3.33 20.08 -6.10
N LEU A 198 -3.30 20.31 -4.78
CA LEU A 198 -2.04 20.50 -4.07
C LEU A 198 -1.33 19.15 -3.89
N VAL A 199 -0.03 19.16 -4.15
CA VAL A 199 0.81 17.97 -4.00
C VAL A 199 1.67 18.11 -2.75
N TYR A 200 1.62 17.09 -1.90
CA TYR A 200 2.36 17.02 -0.65
C TYR A 200 3.40 15.92 -0.73
N LEU A 201 4.67 16.30 -0.55
CA LEU A 201 5.80 15.38 -0.47
C LEU A 201 6.30 15.36 0.96
N PHE A 202 6.25 14.20 1.58
CA PHE A 202 6.62 14.00 2.96
C PHE A 202 7.88 13.15 3.07
N GLY A 203 8.78 13.53 3.97
CA GLY A 203 10.00 12.77 4.22
C GLY A 203 10.55 12.96 5.61
N SER A 204 11.54 12.13 5.93
CA SER A 204 12.29 12.27 7.18
C SER A 204 13.74 11.82 7.00
N ARG A 205 14.63 12.44 7.76
CA ARG A 205 16.04 12.05 7.86
C ARG A 205 16.52 12.14 9.30
N TYR A 206 17.47 11.28 9.65
CA TYR A 206 18.11 11.34 10.96
C TYR A 206 19.40 12.15 10.89
N ASP A 207 19.48 13.19 11.70
CA ASP A 207 20.71 13.95 11.89
C ASP A 207 21.54 13.34 13.02
N LYS A 208 22.67 12.73 12.65
CA LYS A 208 23.58 12.09 13.60
C LYS A 208 24.28 13.06 14.53
N ALA A 209 24.42 14.34 14.15
CA ALA A 209 25.11 15.35 14.95
C ALA A 209 24.24 15.83 16.10
N SER A 210 22.98 16.11 15.86
CA SER A 210 22.01 16.53 16.86
C SER A 210 21.31 15.39 17.57
N HIS A 211 21.37 14.15 17.02
CA HIS A 211 20.60 12.99 17.45
C HIS A 211 19.08 13.21 17.36
N GLU A 212 18.64 13.96 16.36
CA GLU A 212 17.26 14.30 16.10
C GLU A 212 16.79 13.75 14.75
N THR A 213 15.51 13.44 14.64
CA THR A 213 14.88 13.20 13.35
C THR A 213 14.32 14.50 12.80
N ILE A 214 14.74 14.85 11.59
CA ILE A 214 14.18 15.99 10.87
C ILE A 214 13.03 15.48 10.00
N VAL A 215 11.86 16.06 10.17
CA VAL A 215 10.66 15.81 9.38
C VAL A 215 10.49 16.96 8.40
N SER A 216 10.29 16.65 7.14
CA SER A 216 10.11 17.63 6.07
C SER A 216 8.82 17.39 5.29
N MET A 217 8.18 18.50 4.89
CA MET A 217 7.03 18.54 4.02
C MET A 217 7.22 19.60 2.97
N HIS A 218 7.11 19.22 1.69
CA HIS A 218 7.00 20.15 0.58
C HIS A 218 5.55 20.15 0.10
N VAL A 219 4.99 21.34 -0.05
CA VAL A 219 3.66 21.56 -0.62
C VAL A 219 3.86 22.29 -1.94
N LEU A 220 3.45 21.67 -3.01
CA LEU A 220 3.63 22.14 -4.38
C LEU A 220 2.28 22.46 -5.00
N ASP A 221 2.19 23.66 -5.55
CA ASP A 221 1.10 24.16 -6.40
C ASP A 221 1.67 24.52 -7.76
N VAL A 222 0.83 24.85 -8.74
CA VAL A 222 1.25 25.30 -10.08
C VAL A 222 2.25 26.45 -10.02
N ASP A 223 1.98 27.45 -9.19
CA ASP A 223 2.76 28.69 -9.09
C ASP A 223 3.60 28.82 -7.82
N ASP A 224 3.41 27.97 -6.82
CA ASP A 224 4.05 28.10 -5.51
C ASP A 224 4.73 26.80 -5.05
N GLU A 225 5.75 26.98 -4.22
CA GLU A 225 6.43 25.91 -3.51
C GLU A 225 6.69 26.35 -2.09
N LYS A 226 6.12 25.60 -1.15
CA LYS A 226 6.31 25.86 0.27
C LYS A 226 6.94 24.64 0.93
N SER A 227 8.06 24.86 1.60
CA SER A 227 8.75 23.80 2.35
C SER A 227 8.72 24.10 3.84
N VAL A 228 8.48 23.06 4.63
CA VAL A 228 8.51 23.10 6.09
C VAL A 228 9.39 21.96 6.60
N GLU A 229 10.44 22.31 7.34
CA GLU A 229 11.28 21.34 8.04
C GLU A 229 11.29 21.59 9.54
N ARG A 230 11.25 20.51 10.34
CA ARG A 230 11.32 20.58 11.80
C ARG A 230 12.04 19.40 12.40
N SER A 231 12.84 19.66 13.41
CA SER A 231 13.53 18.64 14.20
C SER A 231 12.63 18.09 15.31
N VAL A 232 12.69 16.79 15.52
CA VAL A 232 11.94 16.07 16.56
C VAL A 232 12.88 15.17 17.37
N LYS A 233 12.83 15.30 18.70
CA LYS A 233 13.66 14.51 19.64
C LYS A 233 13.02 13.16 19.98
N VAL A 234 12.86 12.30 19.01
CA VAL A 234 12.24 10.96 19.18
C VAL A 234 13.22 9.80 18.99
N GLY A 235 14.46 10.09 18.63
CA GLY A 235 15.46 9.11 18.25
C GLY A 235 15.54 8.90 16.73
N GLU A 236 16.23 7.87 16.28
CA GLU A 236 16.38 7.56 14.85
C GLU A 236 15.09 6.91 14.31
N VAL A 237 14.22 7.71 13.70
CA VAL A 237 13.07 7.18 12.96
C VAL A 237 13.59 6.51 11.68
N TYR A 238 13.43 5.20 11.62
CA TYR A 238 13.92 4.40 10.49
C TYR A 238 13.02 4.53 9.27
N ARG A 239 11.73 4.47 9.50
CA ARG A 239 10.71 4.73 8.48
C ARG A 239 9.57 5.53 9.08
N LEU A 240 9.10 6.49 8.33
CA LEU A 240 7.94 7.30 8.64
C LEU A 240 7.08 7.37 7.37
N THR A 241 5.79 7.14 7.50
CA THR A 241 4.83 7.28 6.40
C THR A 241 3.79 8.33 6.72
N LEU A 242 3.44 9.13 5.74
CA LEU A 242 2.30 10.02 5.82
C LEU A 242 1.02 9.18 5.84
N LEU A 243 0.16 9.44 6.82
CA LEU A 243 -1.12 8.77 6.96
C LEU A 243 -2.25 9.62 6.38
N ASN A 244 -2.18 10.94 6.59
CA ASN A 244 -3.24 11.83 6.16
C ASN A 244 -2.80 13.30 6.22
N ILE A 245 -3.48 14.15 5.46
CA ILE A 245 -3.46 15.61 5.58
C ILE A 245 -4.83 16.05 6.11
N VAL A 246 -4.92 16.34 7.38
CA VAL A 246 -6.19 16.63 8.06
C VAL A 246 -6.36 18.13 8.30
N GLY A 247 -7.48 18.68 7.84
CA GLY A 247 -7.89 20.05 8.16
C GLY A 247 -8.45 20.13 9.59
N SER A 248 -8.15 21.20 10.32
CA SER A 248 -8.74 21.40 11.64
C SER A 248 -10.14 22.01 11.55
N GLY A 249 -11.15 21.22 11.95
CA GLY A 249 -12.46 21.73 12.40
C GLY A 249 -13.15 22.79 11.52
N GLY A 250 -13.26 22.55 10.19
CA GLY A 250 -14.01 23.43 9.30
C GLY A 250 -13.30 24.73 8.88
N SER A 251 -12.05 24.93 9.29
CA SER A 251 -11.22 26.04 8.79
C SER A 251 -10.17 25.50 7.82
N PRO A 252 -10.21 25.88 6.53
CA PRO A 252 -9.19 25.48 5.56
C PRO A 252 -7.79 26.04 5.88
N SER A 253 -7.68 26.85 6.92
CA SER A 253 -6.44 27.55 7.25
C SER A 253 -5.47 26.78 8.15
N VAL A 254 -5.85 25.65 8.71
CA VAL A 254 -4.97 24.84 9.57
C VAL A 254 -5.01 23.38 9.14
N GLN A 255 -3.93 22.94 8.54
CA GLN A 255 -3.75 21.55 8.11
C GLN A 255 -2.63 20.90 8.92
N TYR A 256 -2.82 19.63 9.22
CA TYR A 256 -1.81 18.80 9.88
C TYR A 256 -1.43 17.63 8.98
N ALA A 257 -0.13 17.48 8.76
CA ALA A 257 0.39 16.22 8.22
C ALA A 257 0.54 15.24 9.38
N VAL A 258 -0.26 14.18 9.34
CA VAL A 258 -0.23 13.09 10.33
C VAL A 258 0.59 11.94 9.77
N ALA A 259 1.58 11.49 10.51
CA ALA A 259 2.47 10.43 10.08
C ALA A 259 2.74 9.43 11.22
N ALA A 260 3.03 8.21 10.84
CA ALA A 260 3.41 7.15 11.78
C ALA A 260 4.57 6.31 11.26
N GLY A 261 5.26 5.64 12.17
CA GLY A 261 6.37 4.79 11.83
C GLY A 261 7.00 4.09 13.03
N TYR A 262 8.28 3.74 12.90
CA TYR A 262 9.01 3.03 13.95
C TYR A 262 10.45 3.51 14.05
N ILE A 263 11.01 3.36 15.27
CA ILE A 263 12.30 3.90 15.68
C ILE A 263 13.33 2.78 15.70
N ARG A 264 14.50 3.05 15.11
CA ARG A 264 15.64 2.14 15.10
C ARG A 264 16.31 2.08 16.47
N THR A 265 16.57 0.87 16.94
CA THR A 265 17.27 0.64 18.18
C THR A 265 18.79 0.71 17.96
N PRO A 266 19.52 1.59 18.66
CA PRO A 266 20.97 1.76 18.47
C PRO A 266 21.80 0.52 18.82
N LYS A 267 21.26 -0.40 19.59
CA LYS A 267 21.93 -1.63 20.08
C LYS A 267 21.39 -2.88 19.39
N SER A 268 21.42 -2.89 18.07
CA SER A 268 21.02 -4.09 17.32
C SER A 268 22.01 -5.23 17.49
N PRO A 269 21.59 -6.44 17.91
CA PRO A 269 22.45 -7.60 17.87
C PRO A 269 22.74 -7.97 16.41
N LYS A 270 24.02 -8.19 16.09
CA LYS A 270 24.50 -8.72 14.79
C LYS A 270 24.24 -7.86 13.54
N ASN A 271 24.35 -6.53 13.61
CA ASN A 271 24.20 -5.62 12.48
C ASN A 271 22.85 -5.73 11.73
N LYS A 272 21.80 -6.19 12.38
CA LYS A 272 20.44 -6.17 11.83
C LYS A 272 19.72 -4.89 12.26
N ASP A 273 18.87 -4.38 11.39
CA ASP A 273 17.94 -3.31 11.75
C ASP A 273 16.87 -3.89 12.67
N CYS A 274 16.88 -3.43 13.92
CA CYS A 274 15.92 -3.82 14.95
C CYS A 274 15.18 -2.59 15.47
N PHE A 275 13.94 -2.78 15.87
CA PHE A 275 13.00 -1.74 16.26
C PHE A 275 12.36 -2.11 17.59
N ASP A 276 12.24 -1.17 18.51
CA ASP A 276 11.64 -1.36 19.83
C ASP A 276 10.50 -0.40 20.14
N GLN A 277 10.28 0.62 19.30
CA GLN A 277 9.28 1.66 19.52
C GLN A 277 8.55 2.02 18.24
N MET A 278 7.29 2.38 18.41
CA MET A 278 6.46 3.08 17.41
C MET A 278 6.55 4.58 17.63
N VAL A 279 6.24 5.36 16.60
CA VAL A 279 6.17 6.82 16.65
C VAL A 279 4.95 7.32 15.89
N GLY A 280 4.24 8.29 16.49
CA GLY A 280 3.22 9.12 15.87
C GLY A 280 3.70 10.55 15.80
N ILE A 281 3.45 11.25 14.70
CA ILE A 281 3.87 12.64 14.46
C ILE A 281 2.71 13.42 13.85
N ALA A 282 2.54 14.65 14.28
CA ALA A 282 1.71 15.65 13.61
C ALA A 282 2.51 16.94 13.37
N LEU A 283 2.57 17.38 12.12
CA LEU A 283 3.22 18.60 11.68
C LEU A 283 2.15 19.61 11.25
N ASN A 284 2.08 20.74 11.92
CA ASN A 284 1.21 21.86 11.51
C ASN A 284 1.82 22.56 10.30
N LEU A 285 1.16 22.48 9.15
CA LEU A 285 1.69 22.99 7.88
C LEU A 285 1.74 24.54 7.83
N ARG A 286 0.98 25.22 8.69
CA ARG A 286 0.99 26.69 8.76
C ARG A 286 2.09 27.24 9.67
N THR A 287 2.17 26.71 10.91
CA THR A 287 3.13 27.23 11.91
C THR A 287 4.46 26.50 11.88
N GLY A 288 4.48 25.30 11.32
CA GLY A 288 5.60 24.39 11.37
C GLY A 288 5.77 23.72 12.73
N ASP A 289 4.84 23.89 13.68
CA ASP A 289 4.92 23.19 14.95
C ASP A 289 4.79 21.69 14.73
N VAL A 290 5.65 20.93 15.40
CA VAL A 290 5.62 19.47 15.35
C VAL A 290 5.38 18.90 16.73
N LYS A 291 4.48 17.94 16.80
CA LYS A 291 4.23 17.12 18.00
C LYS A 291 4.49 15.69 17.67
N ALA A 292 5.02 14.94 18.63
CA ALA A 292 5.28 13.53 18.47
C ALA A 292 5.03 12.78 19.77
N SER A 293 4.62 11.52 19.63
CA SER A 293 4.56 10.55 20.73
C SER A 293 5.28 9.27 20.33
N THR A 294 5.81 8.57 21.31
CA THR A 294 6.47 7.28 21.12
C THR A 294 5.96 6.28 22.13
N GLU A 295 5.74 5.04 21.68
CA GLU A 295 5.36 3.93 22.54
C GLU A 295 6.22 2.70 22.23
N ARG A 296 6.53 1.91 23.27
CA ARG A 296 7.28 0.66 23.10
C ARG A 296 6.35 -0.46 22.70
N PHE A 297 6.87 -1.41 21.92
CA PHE A 297 6.16 -2.65 21.67
C PHE A 297 5.89 -3.40 22.95
N THR A 298 4.65 -3.82 23.14
CA THR A 298 4.24 -4.70 24.25
C THR A 298 4.69 -6.13 24.00
N SER A 299 4.67 -6.96 25.06
CA SER A 299 4.98 -8.39 24.92
C SER A 299 4.03 -9.10 23.97
N ASP A 300 2.75 -8.72 23.94
CA ASP A 300 1.75 -9.34 23.07
C ASP A 300 2.02 -9.02 21.61
N GLU A 301 2.43 -7.78 21.30
CA GLU A 301 2.83 -7.37 19.96
C GLU A 301 4.09 -8.09 19.49
N LEU A 302 5.09 -8.19 20.36
CA LEU A 302 6.29 -8.95 20.06
C LEU A 302 5.98 -10.43 19.80
N ASN A 303 5.01 -11.00 20.52
CA ASN A 303 4.58 -12.39 20.36
C ASN A 303 3.90 -12.65 19.01
N VAL A 304 3.14 -11.69 18.44
CA VAL A 304 2.53 -11.88 17.12
C VAL A 304 3.56 -11.79 15.99
N PHE A 305 4.62 -11.00 16.17
CA PHE A 305 5.74 -10.94 15.24
C PHE A 305 6.75 -12.08 15.41
N GLY A 306 6.68 -12.80 16.53
CA GLY A 306 7.67 -13.80 16.92
C GLY A 306 7.55 -15.13 16.20
N ASN A 307 8.70 -15.75 15.98
CA ASN A 307 8.85 -17.18 15.70
C ASN A 307 9.88 -17.78 16.69
N LYS A 308 10.14 -19.08 16.59
CA LYS A 308 11.13 -19.72 17.50
C LYS A 308 12.54 -19.11 17.39
N SER A 309 12.91 -18.60 16.20
CA SER A 309 14.22 -17.97 15.97
C SER A 309 14.33 -16.58 16.57
N THR A 310 13.19 -15.94 16.86
CA THR A 310 13.10 -14.59 17.43
C THR A 310 12.89 -14.59 18.95
N LYS A 311 12.87 -15.75 19.60
CA LYS A 311 12.70 -15.82 21.06
C LYS A 311 13.68 -14.93 21.80
N LYS A 312 14.96 -14.89 21.36
CA LYS A 312 15.97 -13.99 21.93
C LYS A 312 15.69 -12.51 21.64
N GLU A 313 15.11 -12.19 20.49
CA GLU A 313 14.74 -10.81 20.11
C GLU A 313 13.54 -10.35 20.94
N ASN A 314 12.55 -11.22 21.13
CA ASN A 314 11.41 -10.95 22.01
C ASN A 314 11.85 -10.77 23.49
N GLU A 315 12.86 -11.53 23.95
CA GLU A 315 13.45 -11.37 25.28
C GLU A 315 14.14 -10.00 25.44
N VAL A 316 14.60 -9.40 24.34
CA VAL A 316 15.25 -8.06 24.34
C VAL A 316 14.26 -6.95 24.00
N GLY A 317 13.00 -7.27 23.67
CA GLY A 317 11.95 -6.29 23.35
C GLY A 317 12.08 -5.66 21.97
N MET A 318 12.66 -6.35 20.97
CA MET A 318 12.93 -5.82 19.64
C MET A 318 12.36 -6.69 18.52
N VAL A 319 12.00 -6.07 17.40
CA VAL A 319 11.54 -6.71 16.16
C VAL A 319 12.49 -6.36 15.00
N ASP A 320 12.80 -7.33 14.13
CA ASP A 320 13.49 -7.10 12.87
C ASP A 320 12.56 -7.27 11.66
N ALA A 321 13.01 -6.89 10.47
CA ALA A 321 12.31 -7.05 9.20
C ALA A 321 10.88 -6.47 9.18
N LEU A 322 10.63 -5.43 9.97
CA LEU A 322 9.35 -4.73 10.02
C LEU A 322 9.17 -3.86 8.77
N THR A 323 7.99 -3.86 8.21
CA THR A 323 7.62 -3.04 7.05
C THR A 323 6.24 -2.42 7.21
N MET A 324 5.99 -1.35 6.48
CA MET A 324 4.67 -0.74 6.35
C MET A 324 3.92 -1.46 5.25
N ALA A 325 2.79 -2.07 5.57
CA ALA A 325 2.00 -2.85 4.62
C ALA A 325 0.92 -2.00 3.96
N ASN A 326 0.19 -1.21 4.74
CA ASN A 326 -0.89 -0.37 4.25
C ASN A 326 -1.18 0.77 5.22
N SER A 327 -1.96 1.77 4.78
CA SER A 327 -2.47 2.85 5.63
C SER A 327 -3.89 3.20 5.23
N ALA A 328 -4.62 3.82 6.16
CA ALA A 328 -5.97 4.32 5.93
C ALA A 328 -6.12 5.70 6.55
N GLU A 329 -6.72 6.61 5.81
CA GLU A 329 -7.07 7.95 6.24
C GLU A 329 -8.35 7.92 7.09
N THR A 330 -8.40 8.70 8.15
CA THR A 330 -9.56 8.82 9.03
C THR A 330 -9.83 10.26 9.39
N GLY A 331 -11.06 10.58 9.80
CA GLY A 331 -11.42 11.93 10.22
C GLY A 331 -10.62 12.45 11.44
N TYR A 332 -10.04 11.57 12.23
CA TYR A 332 -9.22 11.94 13.40
C TYR A 332 -7.71 11.96 13.15
N GLY A 333 -7.25 11.45 12.02
CA GLY A 333 -5.83 11.29 11.68
C GLY A 333 -5.62 10.17 10.68
N GLY A 334 -5.03 9.07 11.12
CA GLY A 334 -4.84 7.90 10.25
C GLY A 334 -4.42 6.65 10.99
N VAL A 335 -4.48 5.53 10.28
CA VAL A 335 -4.08 4.21 10.78
C VAL A 335 -3.03 3.62 9.87
N LEU A 336 -1.95 3.12 10.45
CA LEU A 336 -0.86 2.42 9.78
C LEU A 336 -0.94 0.93 10.10
N LEU A 337 -0.78 0.08 9.09
CA LEU A 337 -0.58 -1.36 9.27
C LEU A 337 0.90 -1.69 9.09
N LEU A 338 1.50 -2.20 10.14
CA LEU A 338 2.85 -2.74 10.15
C LEU A 338 2.80 -4.25 10.05
N GLN A 339 3.70 -4.83 9.25
CA GLN A 339 3.87 -6.28 9.14
C GLN A 339 5.33 -6.67 9.23
N ARG A 340 5.58 -7.85 9.78
CA ARG A 340 6.91 -8.45 9.69
C ARG A 340 6.98 -9.31 8.43
N ILE A 341 7.92 -8.98 7.55
CA ILE A 341 8.13 -9.71 6.30
C ILE A 341 9.52 -10.35 6.32
N TRP A 342 9.54 -11.65 6.07
CA TRP A 342 10.75 -12.43 6.00
C TRP A 342 10.97 -12.94 4.58
N LYS A 343 12.13 -12.60 3.98
CA LYS A 343 12.54 -13.05 2.65
C LYS A 343 13.43 -14.28 2.77
N VAL A 344 13.12 -15.33 2.04
CA VAL A 344 13.96 -16.51 1.85
C VAL A 344 14.26 -16.67 0.37
N THR A 345 15.54 -16.66 0.00
CA THR A 345 15.97 -16.91 -1.36
C THR A 345 16.40 -18.36 -1.50
N THR A 346 15.80 -19.09 -2.43
CA THR A 346 16.21 -20.45 -2.78
C THR A 346 16.95 -20.41 -4.11
N SER A 347 18.24 -20.64 -4.06
CA SER A 347 19.10 -20.71 -5.26
C SER A 347 19.21 -22.14 -5.74
N SER A 348 19.12 -22.35 -7.05
CA SER A 348 19.34 -23.62 -7.71
C SER A 348 20.30 -23.44 -8.87
N THR A 349 21.19 -24.40 -9.08
CA THR A 349 22.15 -24.37 -10.21
C THR A 349 21.49 -24.52 -11.58
N SER A 350 20.22 -24.92 -11.62
CA SER A 350 19.47 -25.23 -12.84
C SER A 350 18.26 -24.35 -13.10
N SER A 351 17.92 -23.43 -12.19
CA SER A 351 16.75 -22.55 -12.32
C SER A 351 17.05 -21.17 -11.73
N PRO A 352 16.34 -20.12 -12.19
CA PRO A 352 16.43 -18.80 -11.57
C PRO A 352 16.18 -18.86 -10.05
N ASP A 353 16.85 -18.00 -9.30
CA ASP A 353 16.60 -17.87 -7.87
C ASP A 353 15.14 -17.51 -7.60
N VAL A 354 14.54 -18.21 -6.66
CA VAL A 354 13.18 -17.97 -6.20
C VAL A 354 13.22 -17.25 -4.87
N ASN A 355 12.57 -16.10 -4.79
CA ASN A 355 12.33 -15.41 -3.54
C ASN A 355 10.97 -15.82 -2.99
N GLU A 356 10.95 -16.22 -1.74
CA GLU A 356 9.73 -16.52 -1.00
C GLU A 356 9.61 -15.51 0.16
N TYR A 357 8.52 -14.78 0.19
CA TYR A 357 8.21 -13.79 1.22
C TYR A 357 7.18 -14.37 2.19
N PHE A 358 7.46 -14.26 3.47
CA PHE A 358 6.57 -14.71 4.54
C PHE A 358 6.16 -13.51 5.35
N THR A 359 4.86 -13.25 5.43
CA THR A 359 4.29 -12.27 6.36
C THR A 359 3.96 -12.96 7.66
N MET A 360 4.48 -12.44 8.77
CA MET A 360 4.25 -12.99 10.11
C MET A 360 3.91 -11.87 11.08
N GLY A 361 2.69 -11.90 11.57
CA GLY A 361 2.19 -10.87 12.46
C GLY A 361 1.91 -9.54 11.78
N SER A 362 0.89 -8.88 12.23
CA SER A 362 0.52 -7.53 11.83
C SER A 362 0.18 -6.70 13.06
N LEU A 363 0.40 -5.40 12.98
CA LEU A 363 0.06 -4.43 14.00
C LEU A 363 -0.60 -3.21 13.36
N ALA A 364 -1.83 -2.91 13.73
CA ALA A 364 -2.45 -1.65 13.35
C ALA A 364 -2.15 -0.59 14.43
N LEU A 365 -1.76 0.60 14.00
CA LEU A 365 -1.36 1.74 14.82
C LEU A 365 -2.14 2.97 14.39
N ALA A 366 -2.92 3.57 15.30
CA ALA A 366 -3.68 4.80 15.05
C ALA A 366 -2.98 6.02 15.64
N VAL A 367 -2.94 7.09 14.86
CA VAL A 367 -2.36 8.39 15.26
C VAL A 367 -3.35 9.50 14.95
N ASP A 368 -3.53 10.42 15.89
CA ASP A 368 -4.42 11.57 15.74
C ASP A 368 -3.72 12.83 15.21
N THR A 369 -4.50 13.89 14.99
CA THR A 369 -4.01 15.19 14.52
C THR A 369 -3.09 15.92 15.51
N THR A 370 -2.87 15.38 16.70
CA THR A 370 -1.89 15.88 17.67
C THR A 370 -0.60 15.09 17.70
N GLY A 371 -0.47 14.05 16.85
CA GLY A 371 0.66 13.13 16.84
C GLY A 371 0.62 12.12 17.99
N THR A 372 -0.53 12.00 18.67
CA THR A 372 -0.70 11.04 19.76
C THR A 372 -1.07 9.68 19.20
N ILE A 373 -0.38 8.64 19.67
CA ILE A 373 -0.78 7.26 19.42
C ILE A 373 -2.05 7.00 20.24
N LEU A 374 -3.18 6.77 19.55
CA LEU A 374 -4.47 6.55 20.20
C LEU A 374 -4.60 5.10 20.70
N TRP A 375 -4.16 4.18 19.87
CA TRP A 375 -4.16 2.75 20.15
C TRP A 375 -3.25 2.02 19.16
N HIS A 376 -2.86 0.80 19.53
CA HIS A 376 -2.22 -0.18 18.65
C HIS A 376 -2.78 -1.57 18.93
N LYS A 377 -2.96 -2.37 17.86
CA LYS A 377 -3.63 -3.68 17.93
C LYS A 377 -2.83 -4.73 17.19
N PRO A 378 -2.36 -5.76 17.88
CA PRO A 378 -1.65 -6.87 17.28
C PRO A 378 -2.62 -7.91 16.68
N PHE A 379 -2.26 -8.44 15.50
CA PHE A 379 -2.98 -9.51 14.83
C PHE A 379 -2.03 -10.63 14.45
N ARG A 380 -2.44 -11.88 14.72
CA ARG A 380 -1.74 -13.03 14.18
C ARG A 380 -2.09 -13.22 12.73
N THR A 381 -1.13 -12.96 11.87
CA THR A 381 -1.26 -13.17 10.43
C THR A 381 -0.14 -14.07 9.95
N VAL A 382 -0.44 -14.90 8.96
CA VAL A 382 0.57 -15.72 8.29
C VAL A 382 0.18 -15.81 6.82
N ASN A 383 1.06 -15.34 5.96
CA ASN A 383 0.93 -15.48 4.50
C ASN A 383 2.28 -15.81 3.89
N SER A 384 2.28 -16.40 2.69
CA SER A 384 3.51 -16.60 1.92
C SER A 384 3.26 -16.35 0.45
N GLU A 385 4.22 -15.69 -0.18
CA GLU A 385 4.21 -15.41 -1.61
C GLU A 385 5.55 -15.78 -2.23
N ARG A 386 5.53 -16.30 -3.45
CA ARG A 386 6.71 -16.67 -4.22
C ARG A 386 6.86 -15.77 -5.42
N THR A 387 8.05 -15.18 -5.56
CA THR A 387 8.40 -14.39 -6.74
C THR A 387 9.74 -14.87 -7.31
N PHE A 388 9.94 -14.67 -8.61
CA PHE A 388 11.24 -14.87 -9.23
C PHE A 388 12.06 -13.60 -9.14
N GLN A 389 13.38 -13.74 -8.98
CA GLN A 389 14.29 -12.63 -8.74
C GLN A 389 14.25 -11.53 -9.83
N ALA A 390 13.91 -11.89 -11.08
CA ALA A 390 13.76 -10.93 -12.16
C ALA A 390 12.49 -10.05 -12.07
N ALA A 391 11.55 -10.43 -11.21
CA ALA A 391 10.28 -9.74 -10.98
C ALA A 391 10.11 -9.46 -9.49
N ASP A 392 11.13 -8.89 -8.84
CA ASP A 392 10.98 -8.34 -7.48
C ASP A 392 10.00 -7.13 -7.50
N ILE A 393 8.78 -7.38 -7.94
CA ILE A 393 7.63 -6.56 -7.61
C ILE A 393 7.12 -7.15 -6.30
N PRO A 394 7.44 -6.57 -5.17
CA PRO A 394 6.93 -7.06 -3.92
C PRO A 394 5.43 -6.77 -3.89
N CYS A 395 4.62 -7.78 -4.16
CA CYS A 395 3.25 -7.80 -3.71
C CYS A 395 3.32 -8.00 -2.19
N TYR A 396 3.64 -6.93 -1.46
CA TYR A 396 3.71 -6.98 -0.01
C TYR A 396 2.31 -7.16 0.53
N GLY A 397 2.03 -8.40 0.88
CA GLY A 397 0.99 -8.87 1.75
C GLY A 397 -0.40 -8.29 1.48
N ASP A 398 -1.26 -9.09 0.88
CA ASP A 398 -2.69 -8.81 0.74
C ASP A 398 -3.31 -8.50 2.12
N ALA A 399 -3.23 -7.25 2.55
CA ALA A 399 -3.85 -6.75 3.77
C ALA A 399 -4.64 -5.48 3.45
N PRO A 400 -5.77 -5.60 2.74
CA PRO A 400 -6.60 -4.46 2.41
C PRO A 400 -7.04 -3.72 3.66
N MET A 401 -6.98 -2.40 3.60
CA MET A 401 -7.53 -1.51 4.61
C MET A 401 -8.56 -0.59 3.96
N LEU A 402 -9.71 -0.49 4.59
CA LEU A 402 -10.76 0.44 4.21
C LEU A 402 -11.07 1.35 5.39
N ALA A 403 -11.31 2.62 5.14
CA ALA A 403 -11.80 3.55 6.14
C ALA A 403 -13.19 4.04 5.75
N GLU A 404 -14.12 4.04 6.72
CA GLU A 404 -15.43 4.64 6.56
C GLU A 404 -15.79 5.41 7.83
N GLY A 405 -15.83 6.73 7.71
CA GLY A 405 -15.94 7.63 8.87
C GLY A 405 -14.74 7.48 9.82
N ASP A 406 -15.03 7.23 11.09
CA ASP A 406 -14.00 7.02 12.12
C ASP A 406 -13.61 5.53 12.31
N ASN A 407 -14.16 4.64 11.50
CA ASN A 407 -13.88 3.21 11.58
C ASN A 407 -12.88 2.78 10.50
N VAL A 408 -12.00 1.89 10.87
CA VAL A 408 -11.05 1.25 9.94
C VAL A 408 -11.30 -0.25 9.92
N TYR A 409 -11.28 -0.82 8.73
CA TYR A 409 -11.50 -2.24 8.48
C TYR A 409 -10.24 -2.84 7.88
N VAL A 410 -9.65 -3.77 8.60
CA VAL A 410 -8.41 -4.45 8.18
C VAL A 410 -8.74 -5.89 7.83
N MET A 411 -8.36 -6.32 6.63
CA MET A 411 -8.61 -7.69 6.14
C MET A 411 -7.31 -8.48 6.21
N LEU A 412 -7.27 -9.50 7.05
CA LEU A 412 -6.04 -10.24 7.34
C LEU A 412 -6.22 -11.75 7.21
N PRO A 413 -5.23 -12.46 6.64
CA PRO A 413 -5.20 -13.91 6.64
C PRO A 413 -4.82 -14.43 8.03
N GLU A 414 -5.73 -15.10 8.71
CA GLU A 414 -5.45 -15.76 9.98
C GLU A 414 -4.94 -17.21 9.77
N PRO A 415 -3.97 -17.67 10.57
CA PRO A 415 -3.52 -19.05 10.50
C PRO A 415 -4.63 -20.02 10.92
N ALA A 416 -4.76 -21.13 10.20
CA ALA A 416 -5.76 -22.17 10.51
C ALA A 416 -5.62 -22.75 11.95
N LYS A 417 -4.45 -22.62 12.54
CA LYS A 417 -4.16 -23.00 13.94
C LYS A 417 -3.54 -21.79 14.66
N PRO A 418 -4.32 -20.98 15.38
CA PRO A 418 -3.82 -19.76 16.04
C PRO A 418 -2.68 -19.99 17.05
N SER A 419 -2.57 -21.20 17.61
CA SER A 419 -1.52 -21.58 18.58
C SER A 419 -0.24 -22.12 17.96
N ALA A 420 -0.18 -22.31 16.64
CA ALA A 420 1.00 -22.84 15.98
C ALA A 420 2.11 -21.79 15.93
N THR A 421 3.28 -22.15 16.43
CA THR A 421 4.52 -21.41 16.17
C THR A 421 5.13 -21.93 14.87
N TYR A 422 5.39 -21.02 13.94
CA TYR A 422 6.00 -21.36 12.67
C TYR A 422 7.49 -21.05 12.73
N ASP A 423 8.31 -22.03 12.40
CA ASP A 423 9.75 -21.86 12.25
C ASP A 423 10.09 -21.71 10.75
N ILE A 424 10.25 -20.48 10.28
CA ILE A 424 10.54 -20.19 8.87
C ILE A 424 11.88 -20.79 8.43
N ALA A 425 12.79 -21.06 9.34
CA ALA A 425 14.07 -21.69 9.02
C ALA A 425 13.93 -23.15 8.56
N SER A 426 12.83 -23.81 8.93
CA SER A 426 12.59 -25.19 8.51
C SER A 426 11.83 -25.27 7.18
N SER A 427 12.23 -26.20 6.30
CA SER A 427 11.53 -26.44 5.03
C SER A 427 10.09 -26.95 5.22
N GLU A 428 9.85 -27.71 6.30
CA GLU A 428 8.52 -28.21 6.63
C GLU A 428 7.55 -27.09 7.04
N SER A 429 8.03 -26.11 7.79
CA SER A 429 7.24 -24.92 8.16
C SER A 429 6.94 -24.05 6.96
N ARG A 430 7.89 -23.91 6.02
CA ARG A 430 7.68 -23.17 4.77
C ARG A 430 6.60 -23.80 3.90
N ILE A 431 6.65 -25.13 3.74
CA ILE A 431 5.61 -25.89 3.00
C ILE A 431 4.26 -25.75 3.71
N ALA A 432 4.23 -25.81 5.04
CA ALA A 432 2.99 -25.66 5.80
C ALA A 432 2.37 -24.27 5.69
N LEU A 433 3.17 -23.20 5.58
CA LEU A 433 2.71 -21.83 5.37
C LEU A 433 2.10 -21.62 3.99
N GLY A 434 2.71 -22.24 2.94
CA GLY A 434 2.26 -22.06 1.56
C GLY A 434 1.05 -22.90 1.12
N ILE A 435 0.63 -23.89 1.88
CA ILE A 435 -0.36 -24.89 1.43
C ILE A 435 -1.66 -24.85 2.26
N ARG A 436 -1.66 -24.28 3.45
CA ARG A 436 -2.83 -24.38 4.34
C ARG A 436 -3.73 -23.18 4.24
N ALA A 437 -4.98 -23.49 3.99
CA ALA A 437 -6.08 -22.59 3.99
C ALA A 437 -6.04 -21.62 5.18
N HIS A 438 -5.94 -20.34 4.85
CA HIS A 438 -6.12 -19.27 5.79
C HIS A 438 -7.59 -18.84 5.76
N SER A 439 -8.13 -18.47 6.90
CA SER A 439 -9.41 -17.77 6.91
C SER A 439 -9.10 -16.29 6.83
N TYR A 440 -9.63 -15.61 5.81
CA TYR A 440 -9.59 -14.15 5.81
C TYR A 440 -10.57 -13.63 6.85
N VAL A 441 -10.07 -12.78 7.70
CA VAL A 441 -10.82 -12.17 8.79
C VAL A 441 -10.82 -10.67 8.61
N ILE A 442 -11.99 -10.08 8.80
CA ILE A 442 -12.15 -8.63 8.80
C ILE A 442 -12.25 -8.18 10.23
N TYR A 443 -11.39 -7.25 10.59
CA TYR A 443 -11.41 -6.56 11.85
C TYR A 443 -11.90 -5.14 11.63
N GLY A 444 -13.05 -4.80 12.21
CA GLY A 444 -13.52 -3.42 12.35
C GLY A 444 -12.93 -2.82 13.63
N ILE A 445 -12.35 -1.64 13.54
CA ILE A 445 -11.73 -0.93 14.65
C ILE A 445 -12.27 0.48 14.68
N ASP A 446 -12.86 0.89 15.78
CA ASP A 446 -13.33 2.25 15.96
C ASP A 446 -12.20 3.19 16.41
N ARG A 447 -12.52 4.49 16.52
CA ARG A 447 -11.58 5.51 16.99
C ARG A 447 -10.99 5.21 18.38
N GLN A 448 -11.70 4.47 19.23
CA GLN A 448 -11.26 4.09 20.57
C GLN A 448 -10.45 2.79 20.58
N GLY A 449 -10.26 2.16 19.41
CA GLY A 449 -9.60 0.87 19.29
C GLY A 449 -10.47 -0.31 19.72
N THR A 450 -11.81 -0.14 19.77
CA THR A 450 -12.73 -1.25 20.03
C THR A 450 -12.78 -2.14 18.79
N LEU A 451 -12.65 -3.45 18.99
CA LEU A 451 -12.59 -4.43 17.92
C LEU A 451 -13.93 -5.14 17.72
N ALA A 452 -14.36 -5.20 16.45
CA ALA A 452 -15.32 -6.18 15.98
C ALA A 452 -14.62 -7.14 15.00
N LYS A 453 -15.11 -8.38 14.89
CA LYS A 453 -14.51 -9.40 14.04
C LYS A 453 -15.58 -10.11 13.22
N GLN A 454 -15.32 -10.29 11.93
CA GLN A 454 -16.17 -11.05 11.03
C GLN A 454 -15.35 -11.97 10.14
N ILE A 455 -15.84 -13.16 9.86
CA ILE A 455 -15.27 -14.09 8.88
C ILE A 455 -16.25 -14.12 7.68
N PRO A 456 -16.04 -13.29 6.66
CA PRO A 456 -16.97 -13.17 5.54
C PRO A 456 -16.87 -14.34 4.56
N ILE A 457 -15.75 -15.08 4.59
CA ILE A 457 -15.42 -16.12 3.63
C ILE A 457 -15.33 -17.45 4.35
N PRO A 458 -16.04 -18.48 3.88
CA PRO A 458 -15.94 -19.82 4.44
C PRO A 458 -14.50 -20.32 4.41
N LYS A 459 -14.12 -21.09 5.44
CA LYS A 459 -12.82 -21.78 5.50
C LYS A 459 -12.52 -22.46 4.19
N ASP A 460 -11.28 -22.36 3.74
CA ASP A 460 -10.67 -23.04 2.59
C ASP A 460 -10.85 -22.37 1.23
N LYS A 461 -11.31 -21.13 1.14
CA LYS A 461 -11.52 -20.47 -0.15
C LYS A 461 -10.95 -19.06 -0.18
N GLY A 462 -9.76 -18.89 -0.70
CA GLY A 462 -9.25 -17.71 -1.35
C GLY A 462 -8.63 -16.56 -0.57
N SER A 463 -8.15 -15.58 -1.29
CA SER A 463 -7.62 -14.30 -0.79
C SER A 463 -8.46 -13.12 -1.28
N LEU A 464 -8.81 -12.22 -0.36
CA LEU A 464 -9.31 -10.90 -0.71
C LEU A 464 -8.14 -10.07 -1.25
N MET A 465 -8.39 -9.33 -2.31
CA MET A 465 -7.35 -8.58 -3.00
C MET A 465 -7.29 -7.13 -2.58
N ASP A 466 -6.13 -6.50 -2.76
CA ASP A 466 -5.85 -5.12 -2.37
C ASP A 466 -6.62 -4.04 -3.15
N ASN A 467 -7.33 -4.41 -4.20
CA ASN A 467 -7.89 -3.46 -5.15
C ASN A 467 -9.37 -3.18 -4.90
N PHE A 468 -9.69 -2.70 -3.71
CA PHE A 468 -11.03 -2.16 -3.46
C PHE A 468 -11.13 -0.73 -4.00
N VAL A 469 -12.07 -0.53 -4.91
CA VAL A 469 -12.39 0.78 -5.46
C VAL A 469 -13.67 1.29 -4.82
N ARG A 470 -13.62 2.50 -4.30
CA ARG A 470 -14.79 3.18 -3.75
C ARG A 470 -15.69 3.64 -4.88
N GLN A 471 -16.92 3.16 -4.89
CA GLN A 471 -17.93 3.53 -5.89
C GLN A 471 -18.84 4.68 -5.40
N ALA A 472 -19.09 4.71 -4.11
CA ALA A 472 -19.84 5.73 -3.43
C ALA A 472 -19.52 5.67 -1.93
N PRO A 473 -19.89 6.65 -1.11
CA PRO A 473 -19.77 6.55 0.33
C PRO A 473 -20.36 5.24 0.86
N GLY A 474 -19.58 4.49 1.61
CA GLY A 474 -19.94 3.19 2.17
C GLY A 474 -20.07 2.04 1.16
N LYS A 475 -19.68 2.23 -0.12
CA LYS A 475 -19.79 1.19 -1.14
C LYS A 475 -18.45 1.00 -1.86
N TYR A 476 -17.95 -0.22 -1.82
CA TYR A 476 -16.71 -0.61 -2.46
C TYR A 476 -16.91 -1.85 -3.33
N ILE A 477 -16.11 -1.95 -4.36
CA ILE A 477 -16.03 -3.11 -5.24
C ILE A 477 -14.60 -3.61 -5.29
N GLY A 478 -14.41 -4.92 -5.24
CA GLY A 478 -13.12 -5.57 -5.33
C GLY A 478 -13.19 -6.87 -6.10
N ILE A 479 -12.05 -7.43 -6.40
CA ILE A 479 -11.94 -8.75 -7.01
C ILE A 479 -11.41 -9.72 -5.96
N TYR A 480 -12.10 -10.81 -5.79
CA TYR A 480 -11.70 -11.93 -4.98
C TYR A 480 -11.25 -13.07 -5.87
N SER A 481 -10.12 -13.69 -5.56
CA SER A 481 -9.67 -14.84 -6.33
C SER A 481 -9.18 -16.00 -5.49
N TYR A 482 -9.39 -17.19 -6.02
CA TYR A 482 -8.99 -18.45 -5.43
C TYR A 482 -8.55 -19.42 -6.52
N HIS A 483 -7.29 -19.88 -6.48
CA HIS A 483 -6.67 -20.69 -7.53
C HIS A 483 -6.80 -20.04 -8.92
N LYS A 484 -7.68 -20.60 -9.76
CA LYS A 484 -7.96 -20.10 -11.12
C LYS A 484 -9.35 -19.50 -11.26
N GLU A 485 -9.98 -19.22 -10.16
CA GLU A 485 -11.34 -18.69 -10.11
C GLU A 485 -11.34 -17.29 -9.52
N SER A 486 -12.09 -16.37 -10.08
CA SER A 486 -12.24 -15.01 -9.57
C SER A 486 -13.71 -14.63 -9.46
N ASN A 487 -14.02 -13.83 -8.46
CA ASN A 487 -15.35 -13.32 -8.19
C ASN A 487 -15.28 -11.83 -7.96
N LEU A 488 -16.34 -11.14 -8.34
CA LEU A 488 -16.56 -9.78 -7.93
C LEU A 488 -17.06 -9.73 -6.48
N VAL A 489 -16.60 -8.78 -5.72
CA VAL A 489 -17.02 -8.57 -4.33
C VAL A 489 -17.52 -7.16 -4.15
N HIS A 490 -18.76 -7.02 -3.71
CA HIS A 490 -19.32 -5.74 -3.27
C HIS A 490 -19.28 -5.69 -1.74
N VAL A 491 -18.75 -4.58 -1.22
CA VAL A 491 -18.67 -4.30 0.22
C VAL A 491 -19.54 -3.08 0.51
N ASN A 492 -20.50 -3.23 1.43
CA ASN A 492 -21.40 -2.15 1.84
C ASN A 492 -21.32 -1.97 3.35
N PHE A 493 -21.11 -0.73 3.77
CA PHE A 493 -21.07 -0.27 5.17
C PHE A 493 -22.40 0.30 5.62
#